data_d06737fa2285c945219211d7ac757325
#
_entry.id   d06737fa2285c945219211d7ac757325
#
_cell.length_a   1.000
_cell.length_b   1.000
_cell.length_c   1.000
_cell.angle_alpha   90.00
_cell.angle_beta   90.00
_cell.angle_gamma   90.00
#
_symmetry.space_group_name_H-M   'P 1'
#
loop_
_entity.id
_entity.type
_entity.pdbx_description
1 polymer ?
#
loop_
_entity_poly.entity_id
_entity_poly.type
_entity_poly.pdbx_seq_one_letter_code
_entity_poly.pdbx_strand_id
1 'polypeptide(L)'
;ILVDGDKAYVTTFEKTGKLQILLLESGRVEAAIPTGSGACHPMFGPDKKTIYVCNQFENTVSEIDPVNHKVLRTVKVLREPKSAVFSKDGKYMYVTNFLPAQRADLDYVAACVSVIEMDGFTKVKDIQLANGSNALRGICITPDGKYVYVSHNLGRFAVPTSQLQQGWMNTSAFSIIDTEKQEFVGAVVVDEPERGAAGIWSIDCNDDHIFISHSGTHEVSVIDHPALREKFEAYPNKAMLD
;
A
#
# COMPACT_ATOMS: atom_id res chain seq x y z
N ILE A 1 6.17 -8.96 -9.43
CA ILE A 1 6.93 -9.12 -10.71
C ILE A 1 6.83 -7.82 -11.47
N LEU A 2 7.96 -7.34 -12.02
CA LEU A 2 8.03 -6.28 -13.03
C LEU A 2 8.55 -6.87 -14.33
N VAL A 3 8.18 -6.28 -15.45
CA VAL A 3 8.70 -6.65 -16.77
C VAL A 3 9.15 -5.38 -17.47
N ASP A 4 10.35 -5.41 -18.05
CA ASP A 4 10.88 -4.33 -18.88
C ASP A 4 11.73 -4.93 -20.00
N GLY A 5 11.33 -4.69 -21.25
CA GLY A 5 11.95 -5.29 -22.41
C GLY A 5 11.95 -6.82 -22.38
N ASP A 6 13.14 -7.40 -22.42
CA ASP A 6 13.40 -8.83 -22.39
C ASP A 6 13.63 -9.40 -20.98
N LYS A 7 13.44 -8.60 -19.93
CA LYS A 7 13.73 -8.97 -18.54
C LYS A 7 12.49 -8.95 -17.65
N ALA A 8 12.43 -9.90 -16.72
CA ALA A 8 11.52 -9.89 -15.58
C ALA A 8 12.30 -9.75 -14.28
N TYR A 9 11.78 -8.92 -13.39
CA TYR A 9 12.31 -8.69 -12.04
C TYR A 9 11.36 -9.29 -11.03
N VAL A 10 11.81 -10.34 -10.34
CA VAL A 10 10.97 -11.15 -9.46
C VAL A 10 11.53 -11.18 -8.05
N THR A 11 10.73 -10.81 -7.08
CA THR A 11 11.10 -10.94 -5.67
C THR A 11 10.80 -12.34 -5.16
N THR A 12 11.67 -12.88 -4.30
CA THR A 12 11.44 -14.14 -3.58
C THR A 12 11.03 -13.83 -2.14
N PHE A 13 9.85 -14.32 -1.75
CA PHE A 13 9.29 -14.11 -0.41
C PHE A 13 9.85 -15.16 0.57
N GLU A 14 11.12 -15.00 0.95
CA GLU A 14 11.89 -15.94 1.76
C GLU A 14 12.54 -15.25 2.96
N LYS A 15 13.10 -16.03 3.89
CA LYS A 15 13.90 -15.52 5.01
C LYS A 15 15.11 -14.71 4.53
N THR A 16 15.74 -15.13 3.44
CA THR A 16 16.78 -14.37 2.72
C THR A 16 16.19 -13.98 1.36
N GLY A 17 15.38 -12.94 1.35
CA GLY A 17 14.69 -12.47 0.14
C GLY A 17 15.67 -11.91 -0.88
N LYS A 18 15.30 -12.02 -2.14
CA LYS A 18 16.12 -11.58 -3.27
C LYS A 18 15.25 -10.89 -4.32
N LEU A 19 15.88 -10.02 -5.10
CA LEU A 19 15.39 -9.60 -6.40
C LEU A 19 16.12 -10.45 -7.45
N GLN A 20 15.40 -11.29 -8.18
CA GLN A 20 15.94 -12.06 -9.30
C GLN A 20 15.65 -11.32 -10.61
N ILE A 21 16.64 -11.29 -11.49
CA ILE A 21 16.55 -10.79 -12.87
C ILE A 21 16.54 -12.00 -13.79
N LEU A 22 15.43 -12.19 -14.50
CA LEU A 22 15.24 -13.31 -15.43
C LEU A 22 15.24 -12.79 -16.86
N LEU A 23 15.90 -13.50 -17.74
CA LEU A 23 15.82 -13.30 -19.19
C LEU A 23 14.56 -14.02 -19.69
N LEU A 24 13.61 -13.31 -20.25
CA LEU A 24 12.29 -13.85 -20.65
C LEU A 24 12.42 -14.91 -21.76
N GLU A 25 13.28 -14.70 -22.74
CA GLU A 25 13.46 -15.64 -23.86
C GLU A 25 13.97 -17.01 -23.40
N SER A 26 14.94 -17.04 -22.48
CA SER A 26 15.62 -18.28 -22.06
C SER A 26 15.11 -18.84 -20.73
N GLY A 27 14.35 -18.05 -19.95
CA GLY A 27 13.96 -18.38 -18.59
C GLY A 27 15.13 -18.43 -17.58
N ARG A 28 16.33 -18.02 -17.99
CA ARG A 28 17.53 -18.06 -17.12
C ARG A 28 17.55 -16.90 -16.15
N VAL A 29 18.00 -17.19 -14.94
CA VAL A 29 18.32 -16.15 -13.94
C VAL A 29 19.66 -15.53 -14.31
N GLU A 30 19.65 -14.25 -14.67
CA GLU A 30 20.86 -13.44 -14.94
C GLU A 30 21.55 -13.05 -13.65
N ALA A 31 20.78 -12.60 -12.67
CA ALA A 31 21.27 -12.20 -11.36
C ALA A 31 20.25 -12.49 -10.25
N ALA A 32 20.76 -12.67 -9.03
CA ALA A 32 19.96 -12.78 -7.81
C ALA A 32 20.57 -11.87 -6.73
N ILE A 33 19.93 -10.74 -6.48
CA ILE A 33 20.41 -9.68 -5.61
C ILE A 33 19.78 -9.87 -4.23
N PRO A 34 20.54 -10.19 -3.17
CA PRO A 34 20.01 -10.26 -1.82
C PRO A 34 19.46 -8.88 -1.41
N THR A 35 18.24 -8.84 -0.89
CA THR A 35 17.59 -7.61 -0.43
C THR A 35 17.34 -7.66 1.08
N GLY A 36 16.29 -8.32 1.51
CA GLY A 36 15.93 -8.48 2.91
C GLY A 36 14.83 -9.52 3.08
N SER A 37 14.55 -9.92 4.29
CA SER A 37 13.57 -10.95 4.60
C SER A 37 12.15 -10.57 4.15
N GLY A 38 11.49 -11.47 3.43
CA GLY A 38 10.14 -11.25 2.90
C GLY A 38 10.10 -10.21 1.78
N ALA A 39 11.06 -10.26 0.85
CA ALA A 39 11.12 -9.35 -0.29
C ALA A 39 9.85 -9.44 -1.13
N CYS A 40 9.19 -8.30 -1.34
CA CYS A 40 7.93 -8.21 -2.07
C CYS A 40 7.78 -6.85 -2.77
N HIS A 41 6.78 -6.73 -3.62
CA HIS A 41 6.39 -5.51 -4.32
C HIS A 41 7.58 -4.79 -4.98
N PRO A 42 8.23 -5.41 -5.98
CA PRO A 42 9.25 -4.73 -6.75
C PRO A 42 8.59 -3.64 -7.60
N MET A 43 9.18 -2.45 -7.66
CA MET A 43 8.70 -1.35 -8.50
C MET A 43 9.86 -0.54 -9.07
N PHE A 44 9.68 -0.01 -10.28
CA PHE A 44 10.64 0.92 -10.86
C PHE A 44 10.57 2.28 -10.16
N GLY A 45 11.71 2.88 -9.96
CA GLY A 45 11.81 4.28 -9.60
C GLY A 45 11.26 5.20 -10.69
N PRO A 46 10.99 6.48 -10.38
CA PRO A 46 10.48 7.44 -11.35
C PRO A 46 11.37 7.62 -12.60
N ASP A 47 12.67 7.40 -12.45
CA ASP A 47 13.66 7.46 -13.52
C ASP A 47 13.79 6.16 -14.34
N LYS A 48 13.09 5.09 -13.91
CA LYS A 48 13.16 3.72 -14.46
C LYS A 48 14.56 3.08 -14.45
N LYS A 49 15.52 3.64 -13.70
CA LYS A 49 16.89 3.13 -13.60
C LYS A 49 17.12 2.32 -12.33
N THR A 50 16.37 2.62 -11.29
CA THR A 50 16.42 1.93 -10.00
C THR A 50 15.19 1.08 -9.78
N ILE A 51 15.31 0.05 -8.95
CA ILE A 51 14.20 -0.78 -8.49
C ILE A 51 14.12 -0.70 -6.98
N TYR A 52 12.90 -0.54 -6.46
CA TYR A 52 12.62 -0.52 -5.03
C TYR A 52 11.90 -1.80 -4.63
N VAL A 53 12.26 -2.35 -3.47
CA VAL A 53 11.70 -3.60 -2.94
C VAL A 53 11.34 -3.42 -1.47
N CYS A 54 10.11 -3.77 -1.09
CA CYS A 54 9.70 -3.86 0.31
C CYS A 54 10.26 -5.16 0.91
N ASN A 55 10.92 -5.08 2.05
CA ASN A 55 11.38 -6.23 2.83
C ASN A 55 10.46 -6.38 4.05
N GLN A 56 9.38 -7.15 3.88
CA GLN A 56 8.25 -7.16 4.80
C GLN A 56 8.67 -7.49 6.24
N PHE A 57 9.51 -8.51 6.44
CA PHE A 57 9.87 -8.98 7.79
C PHE A 57 11.10 -8.29 8.39
N GLU A 58 11.77 -7.42 7.63
CA GLU A 58 12.85 -6.55 8.14
C GLU A 58 12.40 -5.13 8.41
N ASN A 59 11.17 -4.77 8.01
CA ASN A 59 10.63 -3.42 8.15
C ASN A 59 11.48 -2.37 7.40
N THR A 60 11.91 -2.71 6.19
CA THR A 60 12.76 -1.84 5.36
C THR A 60 12.28 -1.78 3.92
N VAL A 61 12.72 -0.74 3.21
CA VAL A 61 12.65 -0.66 1.75
C VAL A 61 14.06 -0.54 1.21
N SER A 62 14.41 -1.36 0.23
CA SER A 62 15.72 -1.35 -0.44
C SER A 62 15.63 -0.65 -1.80
N GLU A 63 16.59 0.21 -2.08
CA GLU A 63 16.87 0.77 -3.40
C GLU A 63 17.94 -0.06 -4.09
N ILE A 64 17.71 -0.48 -5.32
CA ILE A 64 18.54 -1.48 -6.02
C ILE A 64 18.95 -0.93 -7.39
N ASP A 65 20.22 -1.07 -7.70
CA ASP A 65 20.77 -0.89 -9.04
C ASP A 65 20.69 -2.23 -9.79
N PRO A 66 19.76 -2.39 -10.75
CA PRO A 66 19.61 -3.64 -11.47
C PRO A 66 20.72 -3.89 -12.50
N VAL A 67 21.48 -2.87 -12.89
CA VAL A 67 22.59 -3.00 -13.86
C VAL A 67 23.85 -3.50 -13.17
N ASN A 68 24.19 -2.93 -12.01
CA ASN A 68 25.36 -3.32 -11.24
C ASN A 68 25.06 -4.42 -10.20
N HIS A 69 23.82 -4.93 -10.19
CA HIS A 69 23.35 -6.04 -9.34
C HIS A 69 23.60 -5.81 -7.84
N LYS A 70 23.29 -4.63 -7.32
CA LYS A 70 23.56 -4.30 -5.91
C LYS A 70 22.45 -3.47 -5.27
N VAL A 71 22.30 -3.62 -3.96
CA VAL A 71 21.52 -2.71 -3.12
C VAL A 71 22.36 -1.43 -2.93
N LEU A 72 21.75 -0.27 -3.22
CA LEU A 72 22.38 1.04 -3.07
C LEU A 72 22.17 1.58 -1.67
N ARG A 73 20.93 1.61 -1.23
CA ARG A 73 20.50 2.16 0.07
C ARG A 73 19.36 1.33 0.63
N THR A 74 19.15 1.42 1.94
CA THR A 74 18.02 0.80 2.62
C THR A 74 17.49 1.78 3.66
N VAL A 75 16.17 1.97 3.69
CA VAL A 75 15.49 2.84 4.67
C VAL A 75 14.56 2.01 5.55
N LYS A 76 14.57 2.32 6.86
CA LYS A 76 13.68 1.69 7.82
C LYS A 76 12.30 2.37 7.81
N VAL A 77 11.26 1.56 7.77
CA VAL A 77 9.85 1.98 7.87
C VAL A 77 9.21 1.37 9.12
N LEU A 78 7.90 1.41 9.22
CA LEU A 78 7.18 0.76 10.31
C LEU A 78 7.03 -0.75 10.08
N ARG A 79 5.96 -1.32 10.60
CA ARG A 79 5.78 -2.78 10.68
C ARG A 79 5.26 -3.36 9.38
N GLU A 80 6.04 -4.25 8.77
CA GLU A 80 5.70 -5.06 7.62
C GLU A 80 5.33 -4.25 6.36
N PRO A 81 6.28 -3.52 5.72
CA PRO A 81 6.01 -2.84 4.46
C PRO A 81 5.54 -3.83 3.40
N LYS A 82 4.44 -3.51 2.70
CA LYS A 82 3.78 -4.42 1.77
C LYS A 82 3.78 -3.94 0.33
N SER A 83 3.48 -2.67 0.11
CA SER A 83 3.42 -2.04 -1.20
C SER A 83 3.78 -0.57 -1.09
N ALA A 84 4.10 0.06 -2.22
CA ALA A 84 4.43 1.46 -2.24
C ALA A 84 4.06 2.11 -3.57
N VAL A 85 3.99 3.45 -3.59
CA VAL A 85 3.78 4.26 -4.77
C VAL A 85 4.57 5.56 -4.66
N PHE A 86 5.03 6.09 -5.79
CA PHE A 86 5.70 7.39 -5.82
C PHE A 86 4.69 8.53 -5.98
N SER A 87 5.02 9.70 -5.40
CA SER A 87 4.37 10.95 -5.78
C SER A 87 4.62 11.24 -7.26
N LYS A 88 3.72 11.98 -7.89
CA LYS A 88 3.79 12.26 -9.33
C LYS A 88 5.06 13.01 -9.75
N ASP A 89 5.60 13.83 -8.84
CA ASP A 89 6.87 14.56 -9.02
C ASP A 89 8.11 13.73 -8.65
N GLY A 90 7.92 12.50 -8.17
CA GLY A 90 8.99 11.59 -7.76
C GLY A 90 9.72 11.96 -6.47
N LYS A 91 9.27 13.00 -5.74
CA LYS A 91 9.95 13.46 -4.52
C LYS A 91 9.69 12.60 -3.30
N TYR A 92 8.53 11.95 -3.26
CA TYR A 92 8.12 11.14 -2.13
C TYR A 92 7.72 9.74 -2.58
N MET A 93 7.92 8.77 -1.69
CA MET A 93 7.38 7.41 -1.79
C MET A 93 6.47 7.18 -0.59
N TYR A 94 5.26 6.71 -0.84
CA TYR A 94 4.29 6.30 0.17
C TYR A 94 4.31 4.78 0.29
N VAL A 95 4.60 4.28 1.49
CA VAL A 95 4.77 2.84 1.77
C VAL A 95 3.71 2.37 2.74
N THR A 96 2.90 1.38 2.35
CA THR A 96 1.93 0.75 3.25
C THR A 96 2.65 -0.13 4.26
N ASN A 97 2.33 0.02 5.55
CA ASN A 97 2.77 -0.90 6.59
C ASN A 97 1.59 -1.82 6.94
N PHE A 98 1.77 -3.13 6.75
CA PHE A 98 0.69 -4.11 6.80
C PHE A 98 -0.03 -4.16 8.15
N LEU A 99 0.71 -4.03 9.25
CA LEU A 99 0.17 -4.10 10.61
C LEU A 99 0.42 -2.81 11.39
N PRO A 100 -0.46 -2.48 12.35
CA PRO A 100 -0.20 -1.44 13.34
C PRO A 100 1.11 -1.66 14.09
N ALA A 101 1.86 -0.60 14.32
CA ALA A 101 3.10 -0.64 15.10
C ALA A 101 2.90 -0.33 16.58
N GLN A 102 1.74 0.24 16.94
CA GLN A 102 1.39 0.59 18.32
C GLN A 102 1.02 -0.64 19.15
N ARG A 103 0.95 -0.45 20.47
CA ARG A 103 0.39 -1.44 21.38
C ARG A 103 -1.10 -1.63 21.12
N ALA A 104 -1.57 -2.88 21.18
CA ALA A 104 -2.95 -3.24 20.89
C ALA A 104 -3.97 -2.85 21.99
N ASP A 105 -3.49 -2.38 23.16
CA ASP A 105 -4.30 -1.96 24.29
C ASP A 105 -4.55 -0.44 24.38
N LEU A 106 -4.22 0.29 23.31
CA LEU A 106 -4.50 1.72 23.20
C LEU A 106 -5.92 1.95 22.65
N ASP A 107 -6.50 3.10 22.97
CA ASP A 107 -7.81 3.52 22.46
C ASP A 107 -7.82 3.75 20.94
N TYR A 108 -6.65 4.09 20.37
CA TYR A 108 -6.47 4.29 18.95
C TYR A 108 -5.32 3.42 18.43
N VAL A 109 -5.67 2.41 17.65
CA VAL A 109 -4.73 1.48 17.04
C VAL A 109 -4.99 1.41 15.54
N ALA A 110 -4.06 1.91 14.74
CA ALA A 110 -4.17 1.92 13.29
C ALA A 110 -2.84 1.68 12.61
N ALA A 111 -2.88 1.00 11.48
CA ALA A 111 -1.73 0.93 10.59
C ALA A 111 -1.44 2.29 9.97
N CYS A 112 -0.20 2.49 9.55
CA CYS A 112 0.28 3.76 9.00
C CYS A 112 0.82 3.59 7.58
N VAL A 113 0.84 4.69 6.84
CA VAL A 113 1.60 4.83 5.60
C VAL A 113 2.86 5.64 5.92
N SER A 114 4.03 5.04 5.68
CA SER A 114 5.31 5.74 5.83
C SER A 114 5.61 6.57 4.59
N VAL A 115 6.04 7.81 4.79
CA VAL A 115 6.46 8.72 3.72
C VAL A 115 7.99 8.79 3.72
N ILE A 116 8.58 8.45 2.58
CA ILE A 116 10.03 8.51 2.36
C ILE A 116 10.31 9.65 1.39
N GLU A 117 11.18 10.55 1.78
CA GLU A 117 11.74 11.59 0.92
C GLU A 117 12.86 10.97 0.08
N MET A 118 12.80 11.15 -1.25
CA MET A 118 13.61 10.35 -2.18
C MET A 118 15.03 10.87 -2.35
N ASP A 119 15.29 12.17 -2.22
CA ASP A 119 16.63 12.73 -2.37
C ASP A 119 17.60 12.17 -1.30
N GLY A 120 17.23 12.30 -0.03
CA GLY A 120 17.96 11.70 1.09
C GLY A 120 17.68 10.22 1.31
N PHE A 121 16.67 9.64 0.68
CA PHE A 121 16.11 8.31 0.94
C PHE A 121 15.87 8.08 2.43
N THR A 122 15.15 9.00 3.04
CA THR A 122 14.87 9.01 4.47
C THR A 122 13.38 9.04 4.75
N LYS A 123 12.95 8.32 5.79
CA LYS A 123 11.57 8.40 6.26
C LYS A 123 11.33 9.72 6.97
N VAL A 124 10.39 10.54 6.47
CA VAL A 124 10.09 11.87 6.99
C VAL A 124 8.80 11.93 7.81
N LYS A 125 7.84 11.02 7.54
CA LYS A 125 6.54 11.02 8.21
C LYS A 125 5.94 9.61 8.26
N ASP A 126 5.09 9.35 9.25
CA ASP A 126 4.16 8.22 9.27
C ASP A 126 2.75 8.79 9.37
N ILE A 127 1.90 8.50 8.37
CA ILE A 127 0.51 8.94 8.30
C ILE A 127 -0.34 7.84 8.91
N GLN A 128 -0.92 8.10 10.07
CA GLN A 128 -1.83 7.17 10.75
C GLN A 128 -3.20 7.20 10.08
N LEU A 129 -3.75 6.04 9.77
CA LEU A 129 -5.07 5.89 9.16
C LEU A 129 -6.17 5.83 10.22
N ALA A 130 -7.43 5.59 9.81
CA ALA A 130 -8.56 5.46 10.72
C ALA A 130 -8.35 4.38 11.78
N ASN A 131 -8.90 4.59 12.98
CA ASN A 131 -8.83 3.62 14.09
C ASN A 131 -9.37 2.25 13.65
N GLY A 132 -8.64 1.19 13.92
CA GLY A 132 -8.95 -0.16 13.48
C GLY A 132 -8.35 -0.54 12.11
N SER A 133 -7.72 0.40 11.37
CA SER A 133 -7.07 0.08 10.11
C SER A 133 -5.94 -0.92 10.30
N ASN A 134 -5.97 -2.00 9.52
CA ASN A 134 -4.97 -3.05 9.53
C ASN A 134 -4.91 -3.75 8.17
N ALA A 135 -3.92 -4.61 7.98
CA ALA A 135 -3.74 -5.37 6.74
C ALA A 135 -3.70 -4.48 5.48
N LEU A 136 -2.92 -3.38 5.52
CA LEU A 136 -2.72 -2.51 4.37
C LEU A 136 -2.03 -3.29 3.24
N ARG A 137 -2.67 -3.39 2.07
CA ARG A 137 -2.20 -4.25 0.98
C ARG A 137 -1.89 -3.48 -0.29
N GLY A 138 -2.90 -2.92 -0.92
CA GLY A 138 -2.76 -2.16 -2.16
C GLY A 138 -2.61 -0.67 -1.91
N ILE A 139 -1.94 0.00 -2.84
CA ILE A 139 -1.77 1.45 -2.83
C ILE A 139 -1.72 1.93 -4.28
N CYS A 140 -2.39 3.02 -4.59
CA CYS A 140 -2.26 3.73 -5.84
C CYS A 140 -2.29 5.23 -5.62
N ILE A 141 -1.86 5.99 -6.62
CA ILE A 141 -1.95 7.45 -6.63
C ILE A 141 -2.90 7.88 -7.74
N THR A 142 -3.70 8.90 -7.49
CA THR A 142 -4.62 9.46 -8.50
C THR A 142 -3.86 10.01 -9.70
N PRO A 143 -4.45 10.00 -10.92
CA PRO A 143 -3.77 10.48 -12.13
C PRO A 143 -3.28 11.93 -12.04
N ASP A 144 -3.99 12.79 -11.29
CA ASP A 144 -3.56 14.17 -11.00
C ASP A 144 -2.47 14.27 -9.92
N GLY A 145 -2.20 13.17 -9.20
CA GLY A 145 -1.22 13.10 -8.12
C GLY A 145 -1.68 13.70 -6.78
N LYS A 146 -2.96 14.10 -6.66
CA LYS A 146 -3.47 14.83 -5.49
C LYS A 146 -3.76 13.92 -4.30
N TYR A 147 -4.15 12.67 -4.55
CA TYR A 147 -4.50 11.71 -3.51
C TYR A 147 -3.79 10.37 -3.69
N VAL A 148 -3.50 9.74 -2.58
CA VAL A 148 -3.11 8.33 -2.50
C VAL A 148 -4.26 7.55 -1.88
N TYR A 149 -4.62 6.43 -2.51
CA TYR A 149 -5.61 5.48 -2.02
C TYR A 149 -4.93 4.21 -1.51
N VAL A 150 -5.38 3.71 -0.36
CA VAL A 150 -4.78 2.54 0.30
C VAL A 150 -5.88 1.56 0.70
N SER A 151 -5.86 0.35 0.16
CA SER A 151 -6.80 -0.72 0.53
C SER A 151 -6.40 -1.38 1.84
N HIS A 152 -7.36 -1.59 2.74
CA HIS A 152 -7.11 -2.19 4.05
C HIS A 152 -8.38 -2.77 4.67
N ASN A 153 -8.22 -3.53 5.74
CA ASN A 153 -9.32 -3.88 6.63
C ASN A 153 -9.51 -2.79 7.69
N LEU A 154 -10.77 -2.57 8.08
CA LEU A 154 -11.14 -1.72 9.19
C LEU A 154 -11.78 -2.59 10.29
N GLY A 155 -11.06 -2.82 11.39
CA GLY A 155 -11.50 -3.65 12.50
C GLY A 155 -12.27 -2.86 13.52
N ARG A 156 -13.45 -3.35 13.94
CA ARG A 156 -14.26 -2.81 15.02
C ARG A 156 -14.02 -3.58 16.31
N PHE A 157 -12.79 -3.58 16.80
CA PHE A 157 -12.40 -4.41 17.96
C PHE A 157 -12.95 -3.92 19.31
N ALA A 158 -13.50 -2.70 19.39
CA ALA A 158 -14.16 -2.17 20.58
C ALA A 158 -15.66 -2.56 20.69
N VAL A 159 -16.20 -3.26 19.70
CA VAL A 159 -17.62 -3.68 19.69
C VAL A 159 -17.77 -4.95 20.53
N PRO A 160 -18.73 -5.01 21.48
CA PRO A 160 -19.00 -6.22 22.24
C PRO A 160 -19.38 -7.39 21.35
N THR A 161 -18.96 -8.61 21.72
CA THR A 161 -19.26 -9.83 20.96
C THR A 161 -20.75 -10.11 20.76
N SER A 162 -21.60 -9.59 21.63
CA SER A 162 -23.06 -9.64 21.51
C SER A 162 -23.61 -8.84 20.30
N GLN A 163 -22.82 -7.95 19.73
CA GLN A 163 -23.19 -7.15 18.55
C GLN A 163 -22.67 -7.73 17.24
N LEU A 164 -21.99 -8.89 17.27
CA LEU A 164 -21.51 -9.58 16.06
C LEU A 164 -22.62 -9.86 15.02
N GLN A 165 -23.85 -10.04 15.49
CA GLN A 165 -25.02 -10.25 14.62
C GLN A 165 -25.54 -8.96 13.96
N GLN A 166 -25.09 -7.79 14.41
CA GLN A 166 -25.61 -6.50 13.97
C GLN A 166 -24.65 -5.73 13.04
N GLY A 167 -23.49 -6.29 12.74
CA GLY A 167 -22.55 -5.64 11.85
C GLY A 167 -21.24 -6.40 11.73
N TRP A 168 -20.49 -6.04 10.72
CA TRP A 168 -19.20 -6.63 10.37
C TRP A 168 -18.13 -6.24 11.41
N MET A 169 -17.46 -7.22 12.00
CA MET A 169 -16.30 -6.96 12.87
C MET A 169 -15.09 -6.42 12.11
N ASN A 170 -14.91 -6.91 10.90
CA ASN A 170 -13.89 -6.44 9.97
C ASN A 170 -14.58 -6.05 8.67
N THR A 171 -14.44 -4.82 8.28
CA THR A 171 -14.95 -4.31 7.02
C THR A 171 -13.80 -4.06 6.06
N SER A 172 -14.06 -4.24 4.77
CA SER A 172 -13.15 -3.84 3.71
C SER A 172 -13.30 -2.36 3.44
N ALA A 173 -12.18 -1.64 3.43
CA ALA A 173 -12.17 -0.20 3.26
C ALA A 173 -10.93 0.25 2.46
N PHE A 174 -10.96 1.46 1.95
CA PHE A 174 -9.75 2.14 1.52
C PHE A 174 -9.68 3.54 2.14
N SER A 175 -8.45 3.94 2.47
CA SER A 175 -8.16 5.27 3.00
C SER A 175 -7.71 6.22 1.91
N ILE A 176 -8.02 7.50 2.10
CA ILE A 176 -7.65 8.61 1.23
C ILE A 176 -6.60 9.46 1.96
N ILE A 177 -5.48 9.71 1.30
CA ILE A 177 -4.38 10.55 1.81
C ILE A 177 -4.20 11.72 0.85
N ASP A 178 -4.17 12.95 1.36
CA ASP A 178 -3.80 14.15 0.62
C ASP A 178 -2.27 14.19 0.48
N THR A 179 -1.77 14.27 -0.74
CA THR A 179 -0.33 14.22 -1.03
C THR A 179 0.38 15.53 -0.71
N GLU A 180 -0.28 16.68 -0.85
CA GLU A 180 0.30 18.00 -0.57
C GLU A 180 0.47 18.21 0.94
N LYS A 181 -0.55 17.87 1.72
CA LYS A 181 -0.53 17.99 3.19
C LYS A 181 0.16 16.82 3.86
N GLN A 182 0.26 15.68 3.14
CA GLN A 182 0.67 14.38 3.68
C GLN A 182 -0.16 13.99 4.91
N GLU A 183 -1.49 14.06 4.76
CA GLU A 183 -2.43 13.82 5.84
C GLU A 183 -3.54 12.85 5.40
N PHE A 184 -4.01 12.07 6.36
CA PHE A 184 -5.20 11.25 6.21
C PHE A 184 -6.42 12.14 6.05
N VAL A 185 -7.23 11.87 5.02
CA VAL A 185 -8.47 12.60 4.71
C VAL A 185 -9.68 11.90 5.27
N GLY A 186 -9.79 10.59 5.05
CA GLY A 186 -10.91 9.77 5.45
C GLY A 186 -10.81 8.35 4.90
N ALA A 187 -11.74 7.49 5.31
CA ALA A 187 -11.85 6.13 4.81
C ALA A 187 -13.23 5.90 4.18
N VAL A 188 -13.26 5.07 3.15
CA VAL A 188 -14.45 4.64 2.44
C VAL A 188 -14.64 3.14 2.67
N VAL A 189 -15.76 2.74 3.26
CA VAL A 189 -16.15 1.33 3.41
C VAL A 189 -16.71 0.84 2.08
N VAL A 190 -16.24 -0.33 1.63
CA VAL A 190 -16.68 -0.94 0.37
C VAL A 190 -17.64 -2.10 0.55
N ASP A 191 -17.85 -2.54 1.80
CA ASP A 191 -18.89 -3.52 2.14
C ASP A 191 -20.27 -2.87 2.08
N GLU A 192 -21.22 -3.56 1.46
CA GLU A 192 -22.64 -3.21 1.55
C GLU A 192 -23.26 -3.83 2.81
N PRO A 193 -24.36 -3.25 3.37
CA PRO A 193 -24.97 -3.74 4.60
C PRO A 193 -25.34 -5.24 4.58
N GLU A 194 -25.74 -5.75 3.43
CA GLU A 194 -26.20 -7.14 3.25
C GLU A 194 -25.20 -8.01 2.49
N ARG A 195 -24.11 -7.41 1.97
CA ARG A 195 -23.11 -8.11 1.15
C ARG A 195 -21.69 -7.61 1.45
N GLY A 196 -20.90 -8.45 2.07
CA GLY A 196 -19.50 -8.16 2.33
C GLY A 196 -18.64 -8.27 1.08
N ALA A 197 -17.72 -7.34 0.88
CA ALA A 197 -16.67 -7.36 -0.13
C ALA A 197 -15.38 -7.96 0.46
N ALA A 198 -15.44 -9.23 0.88
CA ALA A 198 -14.43 -9.86 1.71
C ALA A 198 -13.08 -10.03 1.03
N GLY A 199 -12.01 -9.83 1.81
CA GLY A 199 -10.64 -10.09 1.39
C GLY A 199 -10.10 -9.03 0.46
N ILE A 200 -10.30 -7.76 0.79
CA ILE A 200 -9.74 -6.64 0.03
C ILE A 200 -8.23 -6.83 -0.20
N TRP A 201 -7.77 -6.69 -1.44
CA TRP A 201 -6.40 -7.02 -1.81
C TRP A 201 -5.66 -5.85 -2.45
N SER A 202 -6.03 -5.47 -3.65
CA SER A 202 -5.37 -4.41 -4.40
C SER A 202 -6.34 -3.29 -4.74
N ILE A 203 -5.80 -2.12 -4.98
CA ILE A 203 -6.53 -0.93 -5.44
C ILE A 203 -5.75 -0.27 -6.56
N ASP A 204 -6.45 0.18 -7.59
CA ASP A 204 -5.91 0.99 -8.68
C ASP A 204 -6.97 1.98 -9.15
N CYS A 205 -6.56 3.05 -9.84
CA CYS A 205 -7.50 4.06 -10.33
C CYS A 205 -7.03 4.72 -11.63
N ASN A 206 -8.02 5.16 -12.40
CA ASN A 206 -7.85 6.08 -13.50
C ASN A 206 -8.73 7.34 -13.26
N ASP A 207 -8.90 8.19 -14.26
CA ASP A 207 -9.71 9.40 -14.12
C ASP A 207 -11.20 9.09 -13.91
N ASP A 208 -11.70 7.97 -14.44
CA ASP A 208 -13.11 7.61 -14.42
C ASP A 208 -13.49 6.68 -13.26
N HIS A 209 -12.61 5.75 -12.89
CA HIS A 209 -12.95 4.66 -11.96
C HIS A 209 -11.83 4.36 -10.98
N ILE A 210 -12.24 3.83 -9.82
CA ILE A 210 -11.39 3.14 -8.86
C ILE A 210 -11.74 1.65 -8.91
N PHE A 211 -10.74 0.79 -8.99
CA PHE A 211 -10.88 -0.66 -9.05
C PHE A 211 -10.29 -1.27 -7.78
N ILE A 212 -11.06 -2.14 -7.13
CA ILE A 212 -10.61 -2.83 -5.91
C ILE A 212 -10.85 -4.33 -6.07
N SER A 213 -9.81 -5.14 -5.95
CA SER A 213 -9.93 -6.59 -6.01
C SER A 213 -10.22 -7.20 -4.63
N HIS A 214 -11.09 -8.19 -4.59
CA HIS A 214 -11.50 -8.92 -3.40
C HIS A 214 -11.22 -10.41 -3.56
N SER A 215 -10.24 -10.93 -2.80
CA SER A 215 -9.82 -12.33 -2.89
C SER A 215 -10.79 -13.30 -2.21
N GLY A 216 -11.57 -12.82 -1.23
CA GLY A 216 -12.53 -13.64 -0.48
C GLY A 216 -13.86 -13.86 -1.20
N THR A 217 -14.34 -12.85 -1.94
CA THR A 217 -15.59 -12.94 -2.72
C THR A 217 -15.35 -13.17 -4.21
N HIS A 218 -14.08 -13.17 -4.67
CA HIS A 218 -13.70 -13.33 -6.09
C HIS A 218 -14.33 -12.26 -7.00
N GLU A 219 -14.34 -11.01 -6.53
CA GLU A 219 -14.99 -9.88 -7.19
C GLU A 219 -14.00 -8.73 -7.40
N VAL A 220 -14.43 -7.78 -8.22
CA VAL A 220 -13.80 -6.47 -8.37
C VAL A 220 -14.86 -5.41 -8.16
N SER A 221 -14.68 -4.54 -7.15
CA SER A 221 -15.49 -3.35 -7.00
C SER A 221 -15.03 -2.29 -7.99
N VAL A 222 -15.99 -1.63 -8.65
CA VAL A 222 -15.76 -0.51 -9.56
C VAL A 222 -16.52 0.69 -9.03
N ILE A 223 -15.80 1.75 -8.68
CA ILE A 223 -16.35 2.96 -8.06
C ILE A 223 -16.17 4.12 -9.03
N ASP A 224 -17.21 4.91 -9.22
CA ASP A 224 -17.16 6.16 -9.99
C ASP A 224 -16.24 7.17 -9.27
N HIS A 225 -15.07 7.43 -9.84
CA HIS A 225 -14.03 8.23 -9.21
C HIS A 225 -14.41 9.71 -9.12
N PRO A 226 -14.94 10.38 -10.18
CA PRO A 226 -15.42 11.75 -10.10
C PRO A 226 -16.53 11.93 -9.05
N ALA A 227 -17.51 11.04 -9.02
CA ALA A 227 -18.60 11.13 -8.06
C ALA A 227 -18.14 10.94 -6.60
N LEU A 228 -17.19 10.05 -6.36
CA LEU A 228 -16.58 9.91 -5.04
C LEU A 228 -15.82 11.18 -4.64
N ARG A 229 -15.02 11.74 -5.55
CA ARG A 229 -14.25 12.97 -5.27
C ARG A 229 -15.15 14.14 -4.92
N GLU A 230 -16.22 14.36 -5.69
CA GLU A 230 -17.21 15.39 -5.39
C GLU A 230 -17.76 15.24 -3.98
N LYS A 231 -18.08 14.01 -3.56
CA LYS A 231 -18.60 13.74 -2.22
C LYS A 231 -17.60 14.10 -1.13
N PHE A 232 -16.40 13.55 -1.14
CA PHE A 232 -15.46 13.77 -0.02
C PHE A 232 -14.81 15.16 -0.04
N GLU A 233 -14.66 15.81 -1.19
CA GLU A 233 -14.17 17.19 -1.28
C GLU A 233 -15.20 18.19 -0.79
N ALA A 234 -16.52 17.90 -0.92
CA ALA A 234 -17.61 18.73 -0.42
C ALA A 234 -17.81 18.66 1.11
N TYR A 235 -17.27 17.65 1.79
CA TYR A 235 -17.42 17.51 3.23
C TYR A 235 -16.57 18.52 4.00
N PRO A 236 -17.20 19.48 4.73
CA PRO A 236 -16.49 20.54 5.43
C PRO A 236 -15.75 20.05 6.68
N ASN A 237 -16.14 18.90 7.22
CA ASN A 237 -15.53 18.31 8.41
C ASN A 237 -15.18 16.84 8.16
N LYS A 238 -13.89 16.56 7.92
CA LYS A 238 -13.36 15.25 7.60
C LYS A 238 -13.46 14.23 8.76
N ALA A 239 -13.69 14.69 9.98
CA ALA A 239 -13.94 13.83 11.15
C ALA A 239 -15.30 13.10 11.08
N MET A 240 -16.16 13.42 10.13
CA MET A 240 -17.47 12.75 9.93
C MET A 240 -17.43 11.64 8.85
N LEU A 241 -16.25 11.30 8.35
CA LEU A 241 -16.05 10.16 7.45
C LEU A 241 -15.70 8.86 8.23
N ASP A 242 -15.76 8.93 9.56
CA ASP A 242 -15.59 7.78 10.47
C ASP A 242 -16.89 6.98 10.62
#